data_33daaf965755242fd66590816c63885d
#
_entry.id   33daaf965755242fd66590816c63885d
#
_cell.length_a   1.000
_cell.length_b   1.000
_cell.length_c   1.000
_cell.angle_alpha   90.00
_cell.angle_beta   90.00
_cell.angle_gamma   90.00
#
_symmetry.space_group_name_H-M   'P 1'
#
loop_
_entity.id
_entity.type
_entity.pdbx_description
1 polymer ?
#
loop_
_entity_poly.entity_id
_entity_poly.type
_entity_poly.pdbx_seq_one_letter_code
_entity_poly.pdbx_strand_id
1 'polypeptide(L)'
;APYLPNPDCYLPDQGGYHDDSLDIRVETSYWTQDIERVDEPGEGTTTVMAVYVKITDPTQIRTALAFPYPSKNTVRVERMAKQNNAVLAINGDYFIYHSEGIVYRNTHRLRELPREYRDTMIIDTEGGMHIIQGTTHQKWQDYLENGGTVAHTFCFGPGLVIDGVVRDEFDSRMDNGPKTPAQRMIFGQITPMEFVILCTEGPESQSPKSIGFDLWGAAKLAGAFGLQNAYNLDGGSSCTVVLNNEKINSPSNPKRR
;
A
#
# COMPACT_ATOMS: atom_id res chain seq x y z
N ALA A 1 2.67 -17.53 -20.58
CA ALA A 1 3.09 -18.40 -19.47
C ALA A 1 3.01 -17.59 -18.19
N PRO A 2 2.67 -18.19 -17.03
CA PRO A 2 2.71 -17.47 -15.78
C PRO A 2 4.15 -16.97 -15.52
N TYR A 3 4.29 -15.74 -15.01
CA TYR A 3 5.59 -15.24 -14.57
C TYR A 3 6.11 -16.13 -13.42
N LEU A 4 7.37 -16.53 -13.52
CA LEU A 4 8.09 -17.25 -12.47
C LEU A 4 9.32 -16.42 -12.10
N PRO A 5 9.46 -16.01 -10.83
CA PRO A 5 10.64 -15.29 -10.37
C PRO A 5 11.92 -16.11 -10.63
N ASN A 6 12.97 -15.44 -11.12
CA ASN A 6 14.27 -16.06 -11.22
C ASN A 6 14.99 -15.97 -9.86
N PRO A 7 15.34 -17.09 -9.21
CA PRO A 7 16.03 -17.07 -7.92
C PRO A 7 17.36 -16.30 -7.92
N ASP A 8 18.06 -16.26 -9.05
CA ASP A 8 19.37 -15.60 -9.18
C ASP A 8 19.25 -14.07 -9.31
N CYS A 9 18.02 -13.53 -9.47
CA CYS A 9 17.76 -12.11 -9.60
C CYS A 9 17.42 -11.43 -8.26
N TYR A 10 17.34 -12.16 -7.16
CA TYR A 10 17.18 -11.56 -5.84
C TYR A 10 18.51 -10.99 -5.35
N LEU A 11 18.46 -9.75 -4.86
CA LEU A 11 19.63 -9.07 -4.32
C LEU A 11 19.98 -9.60 -2.91
N PRO A 12 21.28 -9.58 -2.51
CA PRO A 12 21.68 -9.97 -1.16
C PRO A 12 20.94 -9.18 -0.07
N ASP A 13 20.88 -9.75 1.13
CA ASP A 13 20.34 -9.12 2.35
C ASP A 13 18.91 -8.57 2.19
N GLN A 14 18.09 -9.23 1.37
CA GLN A 14 16.72 -8.80 1.06
C GLN A 14 16.67 -7.39 0.44
N GLY A 15 17.74 -6.97 -0.22
CA GLY A 15 17.89 -5.64 -0.82
C GLY A 15 16.98 -5.38 -2.03
N GLY A 16 16.36 -6.43 -2.59
CA GLY A 16 15.44 -6.28 -3.71
C GLY A 16 15.48 -7.41 -4.72
N TYR A 17 15.11 -7.09 -5.94
CA TYR A 17 15.06 -8.00 -7.09
C TYR A 17 15.29 -7.22 -8.37
N HIS A 18 16.06 -7.76 -9.30
CA HIS A 18 16.31 -7.12 -10.58
C HIS A 18 16.36 -8.12 -11.72
N ASP A 19 15.45 -7.97 -12.70
CA ASP A 19 15.49 -8.64 -14.00
C ASP A 19 15.14 -7.64 -15.13
N ASP A 20 15.03 -8.09 -16.37
CA ASP A 20 14.76 -7.23 -17.53
C ASP A 20 13.39 -6.53 -17.48
N SER A 21 12.47 -6.96 -16.61
CA SER A 21 11.09 -6.48 -16.56
C SER A 21 10.68 -5.86 -15.22
N LEU A 22 11.43 -6.15 -14.17
CA LEU A 22 11.08 -5.79 -12.81
C LEU A 22 12.32 -5.35 -12.04
N ASP A 23 12.29 -4.14 -11.48
CA ASP A 23 13.31 -3.63 -10.58
C ASP A 23 12.69 -3.29 -9.23
N ILE A 24 13.19 -3.92 -8.17
CA ILE A 24 12.77 -3.71 -6.80
C ILE A 24 13.99 -3.39 -5.96
N ARG A 25 13.92 -2.29 -5.19
CA ARG A 25 14.94 -1.90 -4.23
C ARG A 25 14.31 -1.63 -2.88
N VAL A 26 14.88 -2.20 -1.84
CA VAL A 26 14.45 -2.04 -0.44
C VAL A 26 15.44 -1.16 0.30
N GLU A 27 14.93 -0.13 0.96
CA GLU A 27 15.72 0.79 1.81
C GLU A 27 15.04 0.94 3.17
N THR A 28 15.85 1.04 4.22
CA THR A 28 15.39 1.40 5.56
C THR A 28 15.92 2.78 5.94
N SER A 29 15.07 3.60 6.52
CA SER A 29 15.40 4.95 6.98
C SER A 29 14.67 5.28 8.27
N TYR A 30 15.11 6.33 8.96
CA TYR A 30 14.57 6.74 10.24
C TYR A 30 14.11 8.19 10.16
N TRP A 31 12.94 8.46 10.71
CA TRP A 31 12.25 9.76 10.54
C TRP A 31 11.68 10.26 11.86
N THR A 32 11.82 11.55 12.12
CA THR A 32 11.16 12.22 13.23
C THR A 32 9.68 12.46 12.93
N GLN A 33 8.91 12.93 13.91
CA GLN A 33 7.51 13.32 13.71
C GLN A 33 7.36 14.59 12.83
N ASP A 34 8.39 15.41 12.77
CA ASP A 34 8.46 16.59 11.90
C ASP A 34 8.89 16.28 10.45
N ILE A 35 9.04 14.96 10.15
CA ILE A 35 9.42 14.45 8.83
C ILE A 35 10.85 14.87 8.44
N GLU A 36 11.74 14.80 9.39
CA GLU A 36 13.17 14.92 9.17
C GLU A 36 13.82 13.54 9.19
N ARG A 37 14.60 13.25 8.15
CA ARG A 37 15.39 12.01 8.09
C ARG A 37 16.60 12.12 9.00
N VAL A 38 16.84 11.06 9.77
CA VAL A 38 18.01 10.94 10.66
C VAL A 38 18.81 9.69 10.32
N ASP A 39 20.09 9.68 10.68
CA ASP A 39 21.00 8.59 10.30
C ASP A 39 20.80 7.33 11.13
N GLU A 40 20.37 7.48 12.40
CA GLU A 40 20.18 6.37 13.32
C GLU A 40 18.82 6.43 14.02
N PRO A 41 18.26 5.26 14.41
CA PRO A 41 17.03 5.22 15.18
C PRO A 41 17.28 5.72 16.61
N GLY A 42 16.34 6.49 17.14
CA GLY A 42 16.41 7.03 18.49
C GLY A 42 15.05 7.29 19.10
N GLU A 43 15.04 7.89 20.29
CA GLU A 43 13.80 8.34 20.91
C GLU A 43 13.11 9.36 20.03
N GLY A 44 11.81 9.18 19.79
CA GLY A 44 11.04 10.09 18.93
C GLY A 44 11.12 9.81 17.45
N THR A 45 11.78 8.73 17.03
CA THR A 45 11.86 8.36 15.60
C THR A 45 10.92 7.23 15.23
N THR A 46 10.70 7.07 13.94
CA THR A 46 9.96 5.97 13.33
C THR A 46 10.81 5.36 12.22
N THR A 47 10.95 4.04 12.26
CA THR A 47 11.60 3.28 11.19
C THR A 47 10.65 3.17 10.00
N VAL A 48 11.16 3.47 8.82
CA VAL A 48 10.44 3.40 7.54
C VAL A 48 11.18 2.50 6.58
N MET A 49 10.54 1.43 6.15
CA MET A 49 10.96 0.62 5.03
C MET A 49 10.33 1.17 3.76
N ALA A 50 11.14 1.61 2.83
CA ALA A 50 10.72 2.02 1.50
C ALA A 50 11.06 0.93 0.49
N VAL A 51 10.08 0.50 -0.30
CA VAL A 51 10.28 -0.45 -1.39
C VAL A 51 9.94 0.25 -2.69
N TYR A 52 10.95 0.54 -3.48
CA TYR A 52 10.83 1.12 -4.81
C TYR A 52 10.58 0.00 -5.81
N VAL A 53 9.59 0.18 -6.66
CA VAL A 53 9.18 -0.84 -7.63
C VAL A 53 9.02 -0.18 -9.00
N LYS A 54 9.79 -0.66 -9.97
CA LYS A 54 9.64 -0.29 -11.37
C LYS A 54 9.27 -1.51 -12.18
N ILE A 55 8.19 -1.40 -12.93
CA ILE A 55 7.67 -2.45 -13.80
C ILE A 55 7.72 -2.01 -15.26
N THR A 56 7.71 -2.96 -16.18
CA THR A 56 7.68 -2.67 -17.62
C THR A 56 6.31 -2.97 -18.26
N ASP A 57 5.45 -3.67 -17.52
CA ASP A 57 4.10 -4.05 -17.97
C ASP A 57 3.11 -3.90 -16.81
N PRO A 58 1.98 -3.18 -16.98
CA PRO A 58 1.00 -2.96 -15.91
C PRO A 58 0.40 -4.26 -15.36
N THR A 59 0.38 -5.34 -16.12
CA THR A 59 -0.12 -6.64 -15.68
C THR A 59 0.78 -7.33 -14.64
N GLN A 60 1.98 -6.78 -14.38
CA GLN A 60 2.86 -7.24 -13.29
C GLN A 60 2.30 -6.84 -11.90
N ILE A 61 1.45 -5.80 -11.80
CA ILE A 61 0.67 -5.53 -10.60
C ILE A 61 -0.54 -6.46 -10.60
N ARG A 62 -0.65 -7.27 -9.57
CA ARG A 62 -1.76 -8.21 -9.39
C ARG A 62 -2.32 -8.14 -7.99
N THR A 63 -3.59 -8.45 -7.87
CA THR A 63 -4.25 -8.66 -6.59
C THR A 63 -4.68 -10.10 -6.46
N ALA A 64 -4.57 -10.64 -5.24
CA ALA A 64 -5.04 -11.98 -4.93
C ALA A 64 -6.04 -11.92 -3.78
N LEU A 65 -7.07 -12.72 -3.84
CA LEU A 65 -8.03 -12.92 -2.75
C LEU A 65 -7.56 -14.10 -1.90
N ALA A 66 -7.65 -13.96 -0.57
CA ALA A 66 -7.37 -15.07 0.35
C ALA A 66 -8.27 -16.27 0.09
N PHE A 67 -9.53 -16.00 -0.23
CA PHE A 67 -10.57 -16.97 -0.62
C PHE A 67 -11.51 -16.33 -1.64
N PRO A 68 -12.27 -17.13 -2.40
CA PRO A 68 -13.28 -16.58 -3.31
C PRO A 68 -14.25 -15.62 -2.61
N TYR A 69 -14.55 -14.50 -3.24
CA TYR A 69 -15.55 -13.54 -2.75
C TYR A 69 -16.92 -14.21 -2.65
N PRO A 70 -17.70 -13.98 -1.58
CA PRO A 70 -17.51 -13.01 -0.48
C PRO A 70 -16.99 -13.62 0.85
N SER A 71 -16.10 -14.59 0.81
CA SER A 71 -15.54 -15.22 2.02
C SER A 71 -14.80 -14.21 2.90
N LYS A 72 -15.00 -14.30 4.22
CA LYS A 72 -14.28 -13.52 5.24
C LYS A 72 -13.07 -14.25 5.82
N ASN A 73 -12.74 -15.43 5.30
CA ASN A 73 -11.56 -16.15 5.73
C ASN A 73 -10.28 -15.43 5.30
N THR A 74 -9.25 -15.53 6.10
CA THR A 74 -7.96 -14.86 5.89
C THR A 74 -6.84 -15.87 5.68
N VAL A 75 -5.81 -15.44 4.98
CA VAL A 75 -4.57 -16.20 4.74
C VAL A 75 -3.40 -15.24 4.93
N ARG A 76 -2.27 -15.73 5.42
CA ARG A 76 -1.05 -14.95 5.55
C ARG A 76 -0.53 -14.51 4.17
N VAL A 77 0.02 -13.31 4.10
CA VAL A 77 0.56 -12.74 2.85
C VAL A 77 1.68 -13.59 2.28
N GLU A 78 2.54 -14.18 3.13
CA GLU A 78 3.62 -15.08 2.70
C GLU A 78 3.10 -16.31 1.94
N ARG A 79 2.01 -16.90 2.43
CA ARG A 79 1.38 -18.03 1.75
C ARG A 79 0.76 -17.62 0.42
N MET A 80 0.11 -16.44 0.39
CA MET A 80 -0.46 -15.89 -0.86
C MET A 80 0.64 -15.56 -1.87
N ALA A 81 1.75 -14.95 -1.43
CA ALA A 81 2.91 -14.67 -2.26
C ALA A 81 3.43 -15.94 -2.94
N LYS A 82 3.66 -17.00 -2.16
CA LYS A 82 4.11 -18.29 -2.66
C LYS A 82 3.13 -18.93 -3.65
N GLN A 83 1.83 -18.88 -3.35
CA GLN A 83 0.79 -19.48 -4.22
C GLN A 83 0.64 -18.73 -5.55
N ASN A 84 1.02 -17.46 -5.62
CA ASN A 84 0.92 -16.62 -6.81
C ASN A 84 2.26 -16.34 -7.48
N ASN A 85 3.36 -16.97 -7.05
CA ASN A 85 4.72 -16.73 -7.54
C ASN A 85 5.08 -15.23 -7.52
N ALA A 86 4.71 -14.54 -6.45
CA ALA A 86 4.99 -13.12 -6.32
C ALA A 86 6.45 -12.89 -5.93
N VAL A 87 7.13 -11.99 -6.62
CA VAL A 87 8.46 -11.50 -6.21
C VAL A 87 8.33 -10.69 -4.94
N LEU A 88 7.35 -9.78 -4.92
CA LEU A 88 7.01 -8.89 -3.82
C LEU A 88 5.51 -8.99 -3.55
N ALA A 89 5.11 -9.01 -2.30
CA ALA A 89 3.71 -8.93 -1.91
C ALA A 89 3.52 -8.07 -0.67
N ILE A 90 2.41 -7.35 -0.61
CA ILE A 90 1.99 -6.57 0.57
C ILE A 90 0.53 -6.89 0.91
N ASN A 91 0.12 -6.57 2.13
CA ASN A 91 -1.30 -6.58 2.45
C ASN A 91 -2.03 -5.46 1.71
N GLY A 92 -3.30 -5.71 1.40
CA GLY A 92 -4.21 -4.72 0.81
C GLY A 92 -5.12 -4.08 1.86
N ASP A 93 -6.38 -3.89 1.48
CA ASP A 93 -7.46 -3.43 2.34
C ASP A 93 -8.33 -4.60 2.87
N TYR A 94 -9.22 -4.29 3.79
CA TYR A 94 -10.17 -5.26 4.35
C TYR A 94 -11.61 -5.02 3.85
N PHE A 95 -11.77 -4.77 2.57
CA PHE A 95 -13.05 -4.45 1.92
C PHE A 95 -14.18 -5.44 2.22
N ILE A 96 -13.84 -6.68 2.56
CA ILE A 96 -14.82 -7.74 2.80
C ILE A 96 -15.66 -7.52 4.06
N TYR A 97 -15.18 -6.72 5.01
CA TYR A 97 -15.89 -6.38 6.24
C TYR A 97 -16.85 -5.20 6.07
N HIS A 98 -16.85 -4.58 4.90
CA HIS A 98 -17.73 -3.47 4.54
C HIS A 98 -18.72 -3.92 3.46
N SER A 99 -19.94 -3.38 3.52
CA SER A 99 -20.98 -3.62 2.51
C SER A 99 -20.84 -2.71 1.28
N GLU A 100 -20.13 -1.59 1.43
CA GLU A 100 -19.93 -0.56 0.42
C GLU A 100 -18.48 -0.54 -0.05
N GLY A 101 -18.20 0.24 -1.08
CA GLY A 101 -16.91 0.44 -1.72
C GLY A 101 -16.88 -0.12 -3.14
N ILE A 102 -16.02 0.44 -3.96
CA ILE A 102 -15.77 -0.01 -5.33
C ILE A 102 -14.64 -1.03 -5.28
N VAL A 103 -14.89 -2.27 -5.68
CA VAL A 103 -13.92 -3.36 -5.59
C VAL A 103 -13.74 -4.04 -6.93
N TYR A 104 -12.60 -3.77 -7.55
CA TYR A 104 -12.10 -4.43 -8.74
C TYR A 104 -10.79 -5.15 -8.41
N ARG A 105 -10.62 -6.37 -8.91
CA ARG A 105 -9.41 -7.18 -8.75
C ARG A 105 -9.05 -7.82 -10.10
N ASN A 106 -7.87 -7.47 -10.65
CA ASN A 106 -7.42 -7.92 -11.95
C ASN A 106 -8.48 -7.72 -13.04
N THR A 107 -9.01 -6.51 -13.18
CA THR A 107 -10.10 -6.09 -14.08
C THR A 107 -11.49 -6.66 -13.78
N HIS A 108 -11.62 -7.61 -12.85
CA HIS A 108 -12.90 -8.19 -12.49
C HIS A 108 -13.61 -7.37 -11.43
N ARG A 109 -14.83 -6.94 -11.72
CA ARG A 109 -15.70 -6.26 -10.77
C ARG A 109 -16.29 -7.23 -9.76
N LEU A 110 -15.98 -7.04 -8.49
CA LEU A 110 -16.58 -7.78 -7.37
C LEU A 110 -17.72 -7.01 -6.73
N ARG A 111 -17.60 -5.68 -6.63
CA ARG A 111 -18.61 -4.79 -6.04
C ARG A 111 -18.45 -3.38 -6.62
N GLU A 112 -19.57 -2.66 -6.78
CA GLU A 112 -19.56 -1.28 -7.25
C GLU A 112 -20.65 -0.48 -6.51
N LEU A 113 -20.36 -0.20 -5.24
CA LEU A 113 -21.23 0.59 -4.35
C LEU A 113 -20.37 1.70 -3.74
N PRO A 114 -20.33 2.89 -4.35
CA PRO A 114 -19.55 4.02 -3.84
C PRO A 114 -19.83 4.33 -2.39
N ARG A 115 -18.81 4.80 -1.67
CA ARG A 115 -18.88 5.17 -0.26
C ARG A 115 -18.42 6.61 -0.10
N GLU A 116 -19.36 7.54 0.01
CA GLU A 116 -19.14 8.99 -0.14
C GLU A 116 -18.08 9.60 0.77
N TYR A 117 -17.87 9.07 1.97
CA TYR A 117 -16.85 9.57 2.90
C TYR A 117 -15.52 8.81 2.80
N ARG A 118 -15.36 7.94 1.81
CA ARG A 118 -14.13 7.19 1.57
C ARG A 118 -13.55 7.56 0.22
N ASP A 119 -12.24 7.62 0.20
CA ASP A 119 -11.50 7.77 -1.03
C ASP A 119 -11.37 6.41 -1.71
N THR A 120 -11.37 6.40 -3.03
CA THR A 120 -11.06 5.20 -3.81
C THR A 120 -9.76 5.40 -4.55
N MET A 121 -8.78 4.53 -4.31
CA MET A 121 -7.59 4.39 -5.12
C MET A 121 -7.90 3.47 -6.30
N ILE A 122 -7.45 3.83 -7.48
CA ILE A 122 -7.57 3.08 -8.72
C ILE A 122 -6.18 2.85 -9.28
N ILE A 123 -5.88 1.62 -9.68
CA ILE A 123 -4.80 1.33 -10.61
C ILE A 123 -5.49 1.04 -11.94
N ASP A 124 -5.18 1.83 -12.96
CA ASP A 124 -5.74 1.66 -14.30
C ASP A 124 -5.06 0.53 -15.08
N THR A 125 -5.54 0.24 -16.28
CA THR A 125 -5.00 -0.82 -17.14
C THR A 125 -3.66 -0.46 -17.79
N GLU A 126 -3.21 0.78 -17.65
CA GLU A 126 -1.94 1.28 -18.18
C GLU A 126 -0.88 1.49 -17.09
N GLY A 127 -1.21 1.13 -15.83
CA GLY A 127 -0.31 1.24 -14.68
C GLY A 127 -0.29 2.63 -14.03
N GLY A 128 -1.26 3.48 -14.35
CA GLY A 128 -1.49 4.75 -13.68
C GLY A 128 -2.23 4.57 -12.35
N MET A 129 -1.92 5.40 -11.36
CA MET A 129 -2.61 5.43 -10.08
C MET A 129 -3.43 6.71 -9.96
N HIS A 130 -4.71 6.57 -9.66
CA HIS A 130 -5.65 7.67 -9.47
C HIS A 130 -6.33 7.56 -8.11
N ILE A 131 -6.73 8.70 -7.55
CA ILE A 131 -7.46 8.74 -6.27
C ILE A 131 -8.70 9.64 -6.43
N ILE A 132 -9.88 9.06 -6.23
CA ILE A 132 -11.14 9.80 -6.15
C ILE A 132 -11.41 10.11 -4.69
N GLN A 133 -11.30 11.37 -4.33
CA GLN A 133 -11.56 11.84 -2.97
C GLN A 133 -13.07 11.90 -2.69
N GLY A 134 -13.50 11.25 -1.61
CA GLY A 134 -14.92 11.19 -1.22
C GLY A 134 -15.77 10.65 -2.38
N THR A 135 -15.65 9.35 -2.65
CA THR A 135 -16.17 8.72 -3.86
C THR A 135 -17.69 8.64 -3.84
N THR A 136 -18.34 9.60 -4.50
CA THR A 136 -19.79 9.53 -4.80
C THR A 136 -20.03 8.71 -6.06
N HIS A 137 -21.29 8.31 -6.27
CA HIS A 137 -21.70 7.65 -7.51
C HIS A 137 -21.37 8.50 -8.76
N GLN A 138 -21.64 9.82 -8.69
CA GLN A 138 -21.36 10.73 -9.80
C GLN A 138 -19.87 10.80 -10.11
N LYS A 139 -19.00 11.00 -9.14
CA LYS A 139 -17.54 11.04 -9.34
C LYS A 139 -17.00 9.75 -9.96
N TRP A 140 -17.58 8.61 -9.58
CA TRP A 140 -17.21 7.33 -10.17
C TRP A 140 -17.63 7.24 -11.64
N GLN A 141 -18.87 7.63 -11.97
CA GLN A 141 -19.34 7.67 -13.34
C GLN A 141 -18.53 8.66 -14.19
N ASP A 142 -18.26 9.85 -13.67
CA ASP A 142 -17.43 10.85 -14.33
C ASP A 142 -16.05 10.31 -14.70
N TYR A 143 -15.41 9.54 -13.79
CA TYR A 143 -14.13 8.89 -14.05
C TYR A 143 -14.22 7.92 -15.25
N LEU A 144 -15.24 7.08 -15.29
CA LEU A 144 -15.44 6.10 -16.37
C LEU A 144 -15.81 6.77 -17.69
N GLU A 145 -16.72 7.76 -17.68
CA GLU A 145 -17.17 8.50 -18.85
C GLU A 145 -16.04 9.33 -19.49
N ASN A 146 -15.08 9.79 -18.69
CA ASN A 146 -13.88 10.47 -19.19
C ASN A 146 -12.78 9.49 -19.67
N GLY A 147 -13.12 8.23 -19.87
CA GLY A 147 -12.20 7.22 -20.42
C GLY A 147 -11.31 6.53 -19.37
N GLY A 148 -11.62 6.68 -18.09
CA GLY A 148 -10.92 5.99 -17.02
C GLY A 148 -11.08 4.47 -17.14
N THR A 149 -9.97 3.74 -17.03
CA THR A 149 -9.94 2.26 -17.03
C THR A 149 -9.63 1.74 -15.64
N VAL A 150 -9.94 0.49 -15.37
CA VAL A 150 -9.83 -0.07 -14.01
C VAL A 150 -9.23 -1.47 -14.04
N ALA A 151 -8.03 -1.61 -13.49
CA ALA A 151 -7.45 -2.92 -13.18
C ALA A 151 -7.73 -3.32 -11.74
N HIS A 152 -7.47 -2.42 -10.79
CA HIS A 152 -7.67 -2.65 -9.37
C HIS A 152 -8.23 -1.41 -8.69
N THR A 153 -9.01 -1.59 -7.61
CA THR A 153 -9.42 -0.49 -6.74
C THR A 153 -9.25 -0.86 -5.28
N PHE A 154 -8.97 0.13 -4.44
CA PHE A 154 -8.92 0.01 -2.99
C PHE A 154 -9.77 1.11 -2.38
N CYS A 155 -10.63 0.78 -1.43
CA CYS A 155 -11.65 1.69 -0.90
C CYS A 155 -11.59 1.85 0.63
N PHE A 156 -10.49 1.44 1.24
CA PHE A 156 -10.27 1.62 2.67
C PHE A 156 -9.75 3.05 2.97
N GLY A 157 -8.65 3.46 2.35
CA GLY A 157 -8.06 4.78 2.38
C GLY A 157 -7.65 5.33 3.74
N PRO A 158 -7.33 6.60 3.76
CA PRO A 158 -7.56 7.64 2.72
C PRO A 158 -6.43 7.78 1.71
N GLY A 159 -6.69 8.59 0.67
CA GLY A 159 -5.61 9.22 -0.09
C GLY A 159 -4.79 10.13 0.81
N LEU A 160 -3.49 10.09 0.70
CA LEU A 160 -2.54 10.88 1.49
C LEU A 160 -1.91 12.01 0.66
N VAL A 161 -1.60 11.72 -0.59
CA VAL A 161 -1.17 12.67 -1.61
C VAL A 161 -2.04 12.44 -2.84
N ILE A 162 -2.57 13.49 -3.43
CA ILE A 162 -3.42 13.44 -4.62
C ILE A 162 -2.89 14.47 -5.62
N ASP A 163 -2.48 14.00 -6.80
CA ASP A 163 -1.91 14.83 -7.87
C ASP A 163 -0.78 15.77 -7.37
N GLY A 164 0.11 15.25 -6.55
CA GLY A 164 1.23 15.96 -5.96
C GLY A 164 0.87 16.84 -4.74
N VAL A 165 -0.40 16.92 -4.37
CA VAL A 165 -0.84 17.72 -3.22
C VAL A 165 -0.93 16.85 -1.97
N VAL A 166 -0.11 17.15 -0.98
CA VAL A 166 -0.15 16.51 0.35
C VAL A 166 -1.42 16.93 1.08
N ARG A 167 -2.20 15.98 1.53
CA ARG A 167 -3.46 16.27 2.23
C ARG A 167 -3.23 16.67 3.68
N ASP A 168 -4.01 17.63 4.12
CA ASP A 168 -4.01 18.19 5.47
C ASP A 168 -5.35 18.01 6.21
N GLU A 169 -6.37 17.44 5.54
CA GLU A 169 -7.68 17.16 6.12
C GLU A 169 -8.07 15.69 5.93
N PHE A 170 -8.54 15.06 7.00
CA PHE A 170 -9.02 13.67 7.02
C PHE A 170 -10.36 13.58 7.77
N ASP A 171 -11.27 12.80 7.21
CA ASP A 171 -12.60 12.58 7.79
C ASP A 171 -12.47 11.84 9.14
N SER A 172 -13.10 12.40 10.17
CA SER A 172 -13.10 11.83 11.53
C SER A 172 -13.84 10.50 11.64
N ARG A 173 -14.66 10.15 10.64
CA ARG A 173 -15.38 8.86 10.55
C ARG A 173 -14.49 7.70 10.08
N MET A 174 -13.20 7.94 9.84
CA MET A 174 -12.28 6.86 9.49
C MET A 174 -12.07 5.92 10.66
N ASP A 175 -11.97 4.62 10.35
CA ASP A 175 -11.74 3.58 11.35
C ASP A 175 -10.43 3.85 12.12
N ASN A 176 -10.43 3.62 13.43
CA ASN A 176 -9.31 3.86 14.36
C ASN A 176 -8.86 5.33 14.52
N GLY A 177 -9.58 6.27 13.92
CA GLY A 177 -9.31 7.70 14.01
C GLY A 177 -8.02 8.14 13.29
N PRO A 178 -8.07 9.29 12.61
CA PRO A 178 -6.93 9.78 11.83
C PRO A 178 -5.75 10.25 12.69
N LYS A 179 -5.98 10.58 13.97
CA LYS A 179 -4.97 11.14 14.90
C LYS A 179 -4.15 10.12 15.66
N THR A 180 -4.43 8.83 15.52
CA THR A 180 -3.73 7.81 16.29
C THR A 180 -2.44 7.41 15.58
N PRO A 181 -1.26 7.61 16.19
CA PRO A 181 -0.01 7.07 15.66
C PRO A 181 -0.07 5.54 15.57
N ALA A 182 0.31 5.01 14.43
CA ALA A 182 0.26 3.58 14.16
C ALA A 182 1.31 3.18 13.13
N GLN A 183 1.55 1.90 13.01
CA GLN A 183 2.21 1.30 11.86
C GLN A 183 1.36 1.54 10.61
N ARG A 184 1.96 2.01 9.52
CA ARG A 184 1.27 2.36 8.28
C ARG A 184 1.80 1.55 7.11
N MET A 185 0.87 1.18 6.22
CA MET A 185 1.17 0.65 4.90
C MET A 185 0.67 1.67 3.88
N ILE A 186 1.61 2.29 3.17
CA ILE A 186 1.32 3.32 2.17
C ILE A 186 1.73 2.77 0.81
N PHE A 187 0.83 2.81 -0.15
CA PHE A 187 1.11 2.51 -1.54
C PHE A 187 1.04 3.80 -2.34
N GLY A 188 2.09 4.12 -3.08
CA GLY A 188 2.17 5.35 -3.84
C GLY A 188 2.84 5.19 -5.20
N GLN A 189 2.70 6.21 -6.02
CA GLN A 189 3.26 6.29 -7.36
C GLN A 189 4.01 7.59 -7.56
N ILE A 190 5.19 7.52 -8.16
CA ILE A 190 5.98 8.69 -8.58
C ILE A 190 5.59 9.07 -10.00
N THR A 191 5.68 8.12 -10.92
CA THR A 191 5.26 8.22 -12.32
C THR A 191 4.56 6.92 -12.71
N PRO A 192 3.81 6.86 -13.82
CA PRO A 192 3.26 5.59 -14.28
C PRO A 192 4.34 4.49 -14.32
N MET A 193 4.00 3.30 -13.84
CA MET A 193 4.90 2.13 -13.74
C MET A 193 6.03 2.25 -12.67
N GLU A 194 6.12 3.35 -11.92
CA GLU A 194 7.09 3.53 -10.83
C GLU A 194 6.36 3.77 -9.52
N PHE A 195 6.41 2.79 -8.63
CA PHE A 195 5.69 2.78 -7.37
C PHE A 195 6.64 2.79 -6.18
N VAL A 196 6.16 3.28 -5.05
CA VAL A 196 6.85 3.18 -3.77
C VAL A 196 5.87 2.67 -2.71
N ILE A 197 6.30 1.66 -1.99
CA ILE A 197 5.60 1.15 -0.82
C ILE A 197 6.35 1.68 0.40
N LEU A 198 5.65 2.36 1.30
CA LEU A 198 6.21 2.76 2.58
C LEU A 198 5.55 1.94 3.68
N CYS A 199 6.31 1.07 4.32
CA CYS A 199 5.90 0.35 5.51
C CYS A 199 6.58 0.97 6.72
N THR A 200 5.82 1.70 7.54
CA THR A 200 6.37 2.28 8.76
C THR A 200 6.25 1.30 9.92
N GLU A 201 7.16 1.35 10.86
CA GLU A 201 6.93 0.75 12.16
C GLU A 201 6.00 1.62 13.00
N GLY A 202 5.61 1.12 14.16
CA GLY A 202 4.67 1.82 15.04
C GLY A 202 4.95 1.57 16.52
N PRO A 203 4.10 2.08 17.43
CA PRO A 203 4.32 2.04 18.87
C PRO A 203 4.50 0.64 19.45
N GLU A 204 4.02 -0.37 18.74
CA GLU A 204 4.13 -1.78 19.16
C GLU A 204 5.42 -2.47 18.68
N SER A 205 6.25 -1.78 17.89
CA SER A 205 7.57 -2.28 17.45
C SER A 205 8.49 -2.46 18.66
N GLN A 206 9.27 -3.52 18.67
CA GLN A 206 10.02 -3.89 19.86
C GLN A 206 11.47 -3.38 19.87
N SER A 207 12.10 -3.17 18.71
CA SER A 207 13.48 -2.69 18.67
C SER A 207 13.89 -2.26 17.24
N PRO A 208 14.33 -1.03 17.07
CA PRO A 208 14.14 0.11 17.96
C PRO A 208 12.66 0.47 18.11
N LYS A 209 12.28 1.05 19.24
CA LYS A 209 10.88 1.44 19.47
C LYS A 209 10.52 2.62 18.60
N SER A 210 9.62 2.41 17.63
CA SER A 210 9.12 3.45 16.75
C SER A 210 7.85 4.09 17.31
N ILE A 211 7.67 5.39 17.07
CA ILE A 211 6.46 6.10 17.47
C ILE A 211 5.29 5.80 16.52
N GLY A 212 5.57 5.59 15.25
CA GLY A 212 4.57 5.49 14.19
C GLY A 212 4.08 6.86 13.74
N PHE A 213 3.19 6.88 12.77
CA PHE A 213 2.61 8.12 12.23
C PHE A 213 1.08 8.11 12.34
N ASP A 214 0.51 9.27 12.65
CA ASP A 214 -0.89 9.55 12.35
C ASP A 214 -1.09 9.76 10.83
N LEU A 215 -2.30 10.10 10.38
CA LEU A 215 -2.53 10.28 8.93
C LEU A 215 -1.86 11.54 8.38
N TRP A 216 -1.70 12.61 9.17
CA TRP A 216 -0.99 13.82 8.74
C TRP A 216 0.51 13.55 8.58
N GLY A 217 1.11 12.87 9.55
CA GLY A 217 2.50 12.43 9.46
C GLY A 217 2.73 11.49 8.28
N ALA A 218 1.83 10.52 8.06
CA ALA A 218 1.87 9.61 6.92
C ALA A 218 1.78 10.35 5.57
N ALA A 219 0.91 11.38 5.47
CA ALA A 219 0.77 12.19 4.27
C ALA A 219 2.03 13.02 3.99
N LYS A 220 2.56 13.69 5.02
CA LYS A 220 3.83 14.45 4.89
C LYS A 220 5.00 13.54 4.52
N LEU A 221 5.09 12.35 5.13
CA LEU A 221 6.10 11.36 4.79
C LEU A 221 6.00 10.95 3.32
N ALA A 222 4.80 10.63 2.83
CA ALA A 222 4.57 10.30 1.43
C ALA A 222 4.99 11.45 0.49
N GLY A 223 4.69 12.70 0.86
CA GLY A 223 5.16 13.90 0.15
C GLY A 223 6.69 14.02 0.14
N ALA A 224 7.37 13.74 1.26
CA ALA A 224 8.84 13.77 1.37
C ALA A 224 9.52 12.72 0.47
N PHE A 225 8.84 11.61 0.15
CA PHE A 225 9.27 10.63 -0.84
C PHE A 225 8.94 11.03 -2.29
N GLY A 226 8.35 12.19 -2.53
CA GLY A 226 8.05 12.71 -3.87
C GLY A 226 6.88 12.01 -4.56
N LEU A 227 6.01 11.33 -3.80
CA LEU A 227 4.87 10.62 -4.37
C LEU A 227 3.85 11.60 -4.95
N GLN A 228 3.42 11.35 -6.18
CA GLN A 228 2.38 12.11 -6.85
C GLN A 228 0.98 11.67 -6.39
N ASN A 229 0.79 10.37 -6.21
CA ASN A 229 -0.37 9.81 -5.57
C ASN A 229 0.08 8.83 -4.48
N ALA A 230 -0.54 8.89 -3.31
CA ALA A 230 -0.26 8.00 -2.20
C ALA A 230 -1.53 7.67 -1.43
N TYR A 231 -1.68 6.41 -1.05
CA TYR A 231 -2.88 5.87 -0.42
C TYR A 231 -2.54 5.01 0.79
N ASN A 232 -3.25 5.24 1.89
CA ASN A 232 -3.10 4.42 3.09
C ASN A 232 -3.88 3.12 2.96
N LEU A 233 -3.19 1.99 3.10
CA LEU A 233 -3.78 0.65 3.15
C LEU A 233 -4.01 0.22 4.61
N ASP A 234 -4.41 -1.05 4.83
CA ASP A 234 -4.58 -1.57 6.18
C ASP A 234 -3.26 -1.54 6.95
N GLY A 235 -3.31 -0.94 8.12
CA GLY A 235 -2.16 -0.64 8.96
C GLY A 235 -2.02 -1.54 10.19
N GLY A 236 -1.29 -1.05 11.18
CA GLY A 236 -1.09 -1.76 12.45
C GLY A 236 -0.51 -3.16 12.26
N SER A 237 -1.10 -4.15 12.91
CA SER A 237 -0.63 -5.55 12.83
C SER A 237 -0.82 -6.21 11.46
N SER A 238 -1.55 -5.58 10.55
CA SER A 238 -1.72 -6.08 9.17
C SER A 238 -0.55 -5.74 8.26
N CYS A 239 0.26 -4.73 8.60
CA CYS A 239 1.41 -4.33 7.79
C CYS A 239 2.34 -5.51 7.54
N THR A 240 2.42 -5.92 6.30
CA THR A 240 3.23 -7.07 5.86
C THR A 240 3.83 -6.79 4.50
N VAL A 241 5.16 -6.87 4.43
CA VAL A 241 5.94 -6.82 3.19
C VAL A 241 6.66 -8.15 3.06
N VAL A 242 6.45 -8.82 1.95
CA VAL A 242 7.03 -10.13 1.64
C VAL A 242 7.89 -10.01 0.38
N LEU A 243 9.13 -10.40 0.46
CA LEU A 243 10.06 -10.51 -0.66
C LEU A 243 10.61 -11.94 -0.70
N ASN A 244 10.65 -12.56 -1.86
CA ASN A 244 11.11 -13.95 -1.99
C ASN A 244 10.41 -14.95 -1.03
N ASN A 245 9.10 -14.80 -0.88
CA ASN A 245 8.26 -15.60 0.04
C ASN A 245 8.58 -15.42 1.54
N GLU A 246 9.44 -14.49 1.91
CA GLU A 246 9.81 -14.20 3.28
C GLU A 246 9.29 -12.81 3.69
N LYS A 247 8.76 -12.71 4.91
CA LYS A 247 8.37 -11.43 5.48
C LYS A 247 9.62 -10.64 5.87
N ILE A 248 9.77 -9.43 5.33
CA ILE A 248 10.96 -8.59 5.51
C ILE A 248 10.76 -7.41 6.47
N ASN A 249 9.52 -7.04 6.81
CA ASN A 249 9.26 -5.98 7.78
C ASN A 249 9.04 -6.54 9.20
N SER A 250 9.34 -5.71 10.22
CA SER A 250 9.06 -6.05 11.60
C SER A 250 7.54 -5.97 11.88
N PRO A 251 6.93 -7.02 12.47
CA PRO A 251 5.51 -6.97 12.81
C PRO A 251 5.29 -6.13 14.07
N SER A 252 4.23 -5.35 14.11
CA SER A 252 3.81 -4.64 15.32
C SER A 252 3.41 -5.60 16.46
N ASN A 253 2.91 -6.79 16.11
CA ASN A 253 2.57 -7.84 17.08
C ASN A 253 3.02 -9.21 16.56
N PRO A 254 4.11 -9.78 17.06
CA PRO A 254 4.61 -11.08 16.63
C PRO A 254 3.68 -12.26 16.95
N LYS A 255 2.66 -12.05 17.81
CA LYS A 255 1.67 -13.09 18.15
C LYS A 255 0.46 -13.10 17.19
N ARG A 256 0.22 -12.02 16.45
CA ARG A 256 -0.79 -11.96 15.38
C ARG A 256 -0.14 -12.31 14.06
N ARG A 257 -0.09 -13.58 13.77
CA ARG A 257 0.42 -14.12 12.52
C ARG A 257 -0.66 -14.88 11.79
#